data_578f30248acec5af253eec6cc9d64f63
#
_entry.id   578f30248acec5af253eec6cc9d64f63
#
_cell.length_a   1.000
_cell.length_b   1.000
_cell.length_c   1.000
_cell.angle_alpha   90.00
_cell.angle_beta   90.00
_cell.angle_gamma   90.00
#
_symmetry.space_group_name_H-M   'P 1'
#
loop_
_entity.id
_entity.type
_entity.pdbx_description
1 polymer ?
#
loop_
_entity_poly.entity_id
_entity_poly.type
_entity_poly.pdbx_seq_one_letter_code
_entity_poly.pdbx_strand_id
1 'polypeptide(L)'
;MMSHNTSNNTPPDANAPAAPWYKSMNRYHWFVFIVCSLGWGLDCFDQQIFNLMRNPALADLMKLDTTHSDVTYMVAWATAIMLLGWGFGGILFGVLADKYGRAKMMVITVIFYAGFTGLCGLATCWWDFFLYRFFCGMGVGGFFAAGVTMLAETMPDKARPKTLGLLQVIAAVCNMCACAVVMICGILETIGFFHQFPLWRCMFIVGFIPAVLAFFIMRYLKEPEAWKKAIAEGGMKKAGSIPDLFRHPRWRYNVIIGMCLATCGVIGLWGIGFFSGDLTRMAFRNVKNQEARDRGEIQDWDYELIRMLTNNPSEFLPIAQEKKITPQSFIGSIFGTNDAGMIFQVIAEKRESLDGLNAETVLTALDAPSPDGKRKAQTQEERERRKAILDQAPQQEDRAKLDELATSISARTTTINGHVTFWGSMSLLLFNLGAVIGTWIITLVAERWGRRIAFTLFFAASFFMTILVFLTMDTPLEVFILQPILGFCILSIFGVYAIYFPELFPTRLRSTAISFCYNIARFAAATGPAGLGILTAFFAAHTDEPIRWAGAAMAITFILGIIFAWMGPETKGQPLPEE
;
A
#
# COMPACT_ATOMS: atom_id res chain seq x y z
N MET A 1 10.46 14.03 -73.63
CA MET A 1 9.19 14.29 -72.95
C MET A 1 9.39 14.00 -71.43
N MET A 2 9.68 15.04 -70.67
CA MET A 2 9.81 14.95 -69.22
C MET A 2 8.43 15.18 -68.58
N SER A 3 7.89 14.20 -67.86
CA SER A 3 6.65 14.35 -67.12
C SER A 3 6.95 14.95 -65.72
N HIS A 4 6.58 16.21 -65.54
CA HIS A 4 6.54 16.85 -64.23
C HIS A 4 5.44 16.22 -63.37
N ASN A 5 5.85 15.50 -62.35
CA ASN A 5 4.95 15.04 -61.30
C ASN A 5 4.82 16.16 -60.24
N THR A 6 3.83 17.02 -60.40
CA THR A 6 3.45 18.04 -59.40
C THR A 6 2.76 17.35 -58.26
N SER A 7 3.48 17.13 -57.13
CA SER A 7 2.88 16.74 -55.87
C SER A 7 1.95 17.88 -55.36
N ASN A 8 0.67 17.62 -55.32
CA ASN A 8 -0.34 18.49 -54.74
C ASN A 8 -0.07 18.63 -53.23
N ASN A 9 0.65 19.65 -52.83
CA ASN A 9 0.74 20.15 -51.46
C ASN A 9 -0.49 21.02 -51.16
N THR A 10 -1.67 20.43 -50.99
CA THR A 10 -2.77 21.10 -50.35
C THR A 10 -2.43 21.22 -48.84
N PRO A 11 -2.47 22.44 -48.24
CA PRO A 11 -2.29 22.56 -46.81
C PRO A 11 -3.39 21.77 -46.08
N PRO A 12 -3.08 21.07 -44.95
CA PRO A 12 -4.07 20.30 -44.23
C PRO A 12 -5.22 21.19 -43.78
N ASP A 13 -6.44 20.76 -44.07
CA ASP A 13 -7.68 21.42 -43.68
C ASP A 13 -7.65 21.71 -42.14
N ALA A 14 -7.65 22.99 -41.78
CA ALA A 14 -7.57 23.42 -40.36
C ALA A 14 -8.79 22.96 -39.54
N ASN A 15 -9.84 22.45 -40.18
CA ASN A 15 -11.08 21.95 -39.60
C ASN A 15 -11.19 20.41 -39.62
N ALA A 16 -10.20 19.67 -40.14
CA ALA A 16 -10.27 18.21 -40.07
C ALA A 16 -10.12 17.74 -38.61
N PRO A 17 -11.01 16.86 -38.11
CA PRO A 17 -10.90 16.33 -36.76
C PRO A 17 -9.54 15.68 -36.57
N ALA A 18 -8.79 16.12 -35.57
CA ALA A 18 -7.44 15.63 -35.30
C ALA A 18 -7.42 14.09 -35.25
N ALA A 19 -6.59 13.46 -36.06
CA ALA A 19 -6.52 12.00 -36.13
C ALA A 19 -6.34 11.42 -34.69
N PRO A 20 -7.04 10.34 -34.35
CA PRO A 20 -6.94 9.71 -33.04
C PRO A 20 -5.49 9.39 -32.69
N TRP A 21 -5.08 9.64 -31.45
CA TRP A 21 -3.70 9.49 -30.96
C TRP A 21 -3.09 8.12 -31.27
N TYR A 22 -3.89 7.03 -31.20
CA TYR A 22 -3.43 5.67 -31.47
C TYR A 22 -3.03 5.43 -32.93
N LYS A 23 -3.53 6.24 -33.88
CA LYS A 23 -3.11 6.17 -35.30
C LYS A 23 -1.71 6.70 -35.51
N SER A 24 -1.16 7.50 -34.59
CA SER A 24 0.23 7.96 -34.64
C SER A 24 1.24 6.90 -34.21
N MET A 25 0.77 5.78 -33.65
CA MET A 25 1.61 4.70 -33.12
C MET A 25 1.84 3.62 -34.16
N ASN A 26 3.12 3.25 -34.36
CA ASN A 26 3.51 2.10 -35.19
C ASN A 26 3.56 0.81 -34.36
N ARG A 27 3.84 -0.35 -35.00
CA ARG A 27 3.91 -1.66 -34.31
C ARG A 27 4.94 -1.68 -33.17
N TYR A 28 6.07 -0.99 -33.35
CA TYR A 28 7.11 -0.92 -32.30
C TYR A 28 6.68 -0.07 -31.10
N HIS A 29 5.98 1.04 -31.34
CA HIS A 29 5.42 1.85 -30.25
C HIS A 29 4.42 1.04 -29.39
N TRP A 30 3.54 0.26 -30.02
CA TRP A 30 2.64 -0.64 -29.31
C TRP A 30 3.38 -1.71 -28.51
N PHE A 31 4.42 -2.31 -29.10
CA PHE A 31 5.26 -3.28 -28.39
C PHE A 31 5.90 -2.67 -27.14
N VAL A 32 6.55 -1.50 -27.26
CA VAL A 32 7.16 -0.80 -26.11
C VAL A 32 6.12 -0.46 -25.05
N PHE A 33 4.94 0.04 -25.47
CA PHE A 33 3.85 0.35 -24.55
C PHE A 33 3.39 -0.89 -23.77
N ILE A 34 3.15 -2.00 -24.44
CA ILE A 34 2.71 -3.25 -23.81
C ILE A 34 3.78 -3.75 -22.84
N VAL A 35 5.04 -3.75 -23.25
CA VAL A 35 6.16 -4.22 -22.41
C VAL A 35 6.32 -3.38 -21.15
N CYS A 36 6.35 -2.05 -21.28
CA CYS A 36 6.47 -1.16 -20.11
C CYS A 36 5.27 -1.30 -19.20
N SER A 37 4.05 -1.41 -19.76
CA SER A 37 2.82 -1.51 -18.98
C SER A 37 2.69 -2.85 -18.27
N LEU A 38 3.02 -3.95 -18.93
CA LEU A 38 3.01 -5.28 -18.28
C LEU A 38 4.11 -5.39 -17.22
N GLY A 39 5.31 -4.90 -17.50
CA GLY A 39 6.39 -4.92 -16.51
C GLY A 39 6.03 -4.15 -15.24
N TRP A 40 5.51 -2.92 -15.39
CA TRP A 40 5.03 -2.13 -14.25
C TRP A 40 3.79 -2.75 -13.60
N GLY A 41 2.86 -3.28 -14.37
CA GLY A 41 1.66 -3.95 -13.85
C GLY A 41 1.98 -5.21 -13.06
N LEU A 42 2.92 -6.04 -13.51
CA LEU A 42 3.38 -7.23 -12.78
C LEU A 42 4.12 -6.87 -11.49
N ASP A 43 4.83 -5.76 -11.48
CA ASP A 43 5.46 -5.19 -10.29
C ASP A 43 4.41 -4.78 -9.25
N CYS A 44 3.37 -4.05 -9.68
CA CYS A 44 2.23 -3.71 -8.83
C CYS A 44 1.46 -4.96 -8.34
N PHE A 45 1.32 -5.97 -9.18
CA PHE A 45 0.73 -7.27 -8.82
C PHE A 45 1.51 -7.95 -7.69
N ASP A 46 2.84 -8.05 -7.80
CA ASP A 46 3.70 -8.61 -6.74
C ASP A 46 3.59 -7.82 -5.44
N GLN A 47 3.61 -6.50 -5.53
CA GLN A 47 3.44 -5.64 -4.38
C GLN A 47 2.10 -5.88 -3.68
N GLN A 48 1.03 -6.09 -4.43
CA GLN A 48 -0.28 -6.35 -3.86
C GLN A 48 -0.35 -7.75 -3.22
N ILE A 49 0.29 -8.76 -3.82
CA ILE A 49 0.48 -10.08 -3.18
C ILE A 49 1.21 -9.92 -1.84
N PHE A 50 2.31 -9.16 -1.82
CA PHE A 50 3.02 -8.89 -0.56
C PHE A 50 2.11 -8.26 0.49
N ASN A 51 1.33 -7.24 0.14
CA ASN A 51 0.43 -6.58 1.08
C ASN A 51 -0.61 -7.53 1.69
N LEU A 52 -1.08 -8.51 0.90
CA LEU A 52 -2.07 -9.49 1.34
C LEU A 52 -1.45 -10.67 2.12
N MET A 53 -0.23 -11.09 1.74
CA MET A 53 0.43 -12.30 2.26
C MET A 53 1.49 -12.03 3.32
N ARG A 54 1.92 -10.79 3.57
CA ARG A 54 2.99 -10.46 4.53
C ARG A 54 2.68 -10.91 5.96
N ASN A 55 1.43 -10.80 6.37
CA ASN A 55 1.01 -11.22 7.71
C ASN A 55 1.01 -12.75 7.85
N PRO A 56 0.32 -13.54 7.01
CA PRO A 56 0.43 -15.00 7.05
C PRO A 56 1.87 -15.51 6.92
N ALA A 57 2.68 -14.87 6.07
CA ALA A 57 4.08 -15.29 5.88
C ALA A 57 4.91 -15.12 7.15
N LEU A 58 4.83 -13.96 7.81
CA LEU A 58 5.59 -13.70 9.04
C LEU A 58 5.08 -14.51 10.21
N ALA A 59 3.77 -14.73 10.31
CA ALA A 59 3.18 -15.60 11.32
C ALA A 59 3.74 -17.03 11.21
N ASP A 60 3.77 -17.61 10.01
CA ASP A 60 4.33 -18.95 9.76
C ASP A 60 5.85 -19.00 10.06
N LEU A 61 6.62 -18.00 9.60
CA LEU A 61 8.07 -17.95 9.83
C LEU A 61 8.46 -17.74 11.30
N MET A 62 7.63 -17.07 12.06
CA MET A 62 7.81 -16.85 13.50
C MET A 62 7.16 -17.94 14.35
N LYS A 63 6.34 -18.80 13.74
CA LYS A 63 5.54 -19.82 14.43
C LYS A 63 4.62 -19.21 15.49
N LEU A 64 4.02 -18.08 15.14
CA LEU A 64 3.08 -17.33 15.96
C LEU A 64 1.76 -17.18 15.20
N ASP A 65 0.70 -16.84 15.94
CA ASP A 65 -0.57 -16.53 15.29
C ASP A 65 -0.51 -15.22 14.48
N THR A 66 -1.31 -15.12 13.42
CA THR A 66 -1.39 -13.94 12.54
C THR A 66 -1.77 -12.64 13.26
N THR A 67 -2.32 -12.75 14.45
CA THR A 67 -2.81 -11.65 15.26
C THR A 67 -1.86 -11.27 16.40
N HIS A 68 -0.75 -12.01 16.56
CA HIS A 68 0.25 -11.73 17.56
C HIS A 68 0.87 -10.34 17.38
N SER A 69 1.05 -9.58 18.47
CA SER A 69 1.62 -8.22 18.43
C SER A 69 2.98 -8.16 17.75
N ASP A 70 3.83 -9.17 17.99
CA ASP A 70 5.15 -9.26 17.38
C ASP A 70 5.07 -9.49 15.86
N VAL A 71 4.08 -10.27 15.39
CA VAL A 71 3.84 -10.44 13.96
C VAL A 71 3.44 -9.11 13.35
N THR A 72 2.52 -8.38 13.97
CA THR A 72 2.10 -7.04 13.50
C THR A 72 3.28 -6.06 13.46
N TYR A 73 4.12 -6.08 14.49
CA TYR A 73 5.35 -5.29 14.54
C TYR A 73 6.33 -5.66 13.41
N MET A 74 6.57 -6.95 13.20
CA MET A 74 7.46 -7.43 12.13
C MET A 74 6.89 -7.18 10.73
N VAL A 75 5.57 -7.21 10.54
CA VAL A 75 4.89 -6.81 9.30
C VAL A 75 5.15 -5.34 8.96
N ALA A 76 5.12 -4.46 9.96
CA ALA A 76 5.47 -3.06 9.77
C ALA A 76 6.95 -2.91 9.34
N TRP A 77 7.88 -3.63 9.98
CA TRP A 77 9.29 -3.64 9.62
C TRP A 77 9.54 -4.21 8.21
N ALA A 78 8.90 -5.31 7.85
CA ALA A 78 9.02 -5.88 6.50
C ALA A 78 8.62 -4.87 5.43
N THR A 79 7.54 -4.13 5.70
CA THR A 79 7.06 -3.08 4.79
C THR A 79 8.03 -1.90 4.73
N ALA A 80 8.54 -1.44 5.87
CA ALA A 80 9.52 -0.35 5.93
C ALA A 80 10.83 -0.73 5.20
N ILE A 81 11.35 -1.93 5.42
CA ILE A 81 12.56 -2.45 4.77
C ILE A 81 12.37 -2.55 3.26
N MET A 82 11.23 -3.03 2.79
CA MET A 82 10.90 -3.05 1.37
C MET A 82 10.86 -1.64 0.77
N LEU A 83 10.23 -0.66 1.46
CA LEU A 83 10.19 0.73 1.00
C LEU A 83 11.57 1.38 1.00
N LEU A 84 12.43 1.09 1.98
CA LEU A 84 13.82 1.53 1.98
C LEU A 84 14.57 0.94 0.78
N GLY A 85 14.44 -0.37 0.54
CA GLY A 85 15.00 -1.02 -0.65
C GLY A 85 14.53 -0.34 -1.94
N TRP A 86 13.23 -0.05 -2.02
CA TRP A 86 12.63 0.65 -3.16
C TRP A 86 13.23 2.04 -3.38
N GLY A 87 13.41 2.81 -2.30
CA GLY A 87 14.06 4.12 -2.36
C GLY A 87 15.50 4.05 -2.87
N PHE A 88 16.32 3.18 -2.27
CA PHE A 88 17.72 2.99 -2.65
C PHE A 88 17.87 2.46 -4.08
N GLY A 89 17.13 1.40 -4.42
CA GLY A 89 17.18 0.78 -5.74
C GLY A 89 16.70 1.70 -6.83
N GLY A 90 15.63 2.47 -6.56
CA GLY A 90 15.13 3.46 -7.51
C GLY A 90 16.17 4.51 -7.87
N ILE A 91 16.86 5.06 -6.90
CA ILE A 91 17.94 6.04 -7.14
C ILE A 91 19.09 5.36 -7.90
N LEU A 92 19.56 4.20 -7.44
CA LEU A 92 20.66 3.47 -8.05
C LEU A 92 20.37 3.13 -9.52
N PHE A 93 19.29 2.40 -9.77
CA PHE A 93 18.93 1.96 -11.11
C PHE A 93 18.49 3.10 -12.02
N GLY A 94 17.95 4.21 -11.48
CA GLY A 94 17.69 5.41 -12.23
C GLY A 94 18.95 6.03 -12.82
N VAL A 95 20.01 6.16 -12.04
CA VAL A 95 21.35 6.61 -12.50
C VAL A 95 21.91 5.63 -13.52
N LEU A 96 21.82 4.33 -13.24
CA LEU A 96 22.33 3.29 -14.15
C LEU A 96 21.54 3.26 -15.48
N ALA A 97 20.24 3.54 -15.47
CA ALA A 97 19.41 3.61 -16.66
C ALA A 97 19.81 4.77 -17.59
N ASP A 98 20.18 5.92 -17.03
CA ASP A 98 20.71 7.03 -17.82
C ASP A 98 22.10 6.70 -18.42
N LYS A 99 22.96 5.98 -17.68
CA LYS A 99 24.31 5.63 -18.12
C LYS A 99 24.37 4.46 -19.09
N TYR A 100 23.67 3.37 -18.80
CA TYR A 100 23.83 2.09 -19.49
C TYR A 100 22.66 1.72 -20.40
N GLY A 101 21.59 2.49 -20.38
CA GLY A 101 20.41 2.31 -21.21
C GLY A 101 19.16 1.90 -20.42
N ARG A 102 18.02 2.36 -20.93
CA ARG A 102 16.70 2.14 -20.31
C ARG A 102 16.28 0.68 -20.42
N ALA A 103 16.39 0.12 -21.64
CA ALA A 103 15.98 -1.26 -21.91
C ALA A 103 16.77 -2.27 -21.09
N LYS A 104 18.09 -2.11 -20.97
CA LYS A 104 18.95 -2.98 -20.15
C LYS A 104 18.57 -2.93 -18.69
N MET A 105 18.33 -1.73 -18.14
CA MET A 105 17.98 -1.58 -16.73
C MET A 105 16.59 -2.11 -16.42
N MET A 106 15.62 -1.93 -17.31
CA MET A 106 14.30 -2.55 -17.15
C MET A 106 14.41 -4.07 -16.98
N VAL A 107 15.22 -4.71 -17.80
CA VAL A 107 15.41 -6.16 -17.72
C VAL A 107 16.08 -6.58 -16.43
N ILE A 108 17.20 -5.92 -16.06
CA ILE A 108 17.94 -6.23 -14.83
C ILE A 108 17.03 -6.06 -13.62
N THR A 109 16.25 -5.00 -13.57
CA THR A 109 15.36 -4.74 -12.45
C THR A 109 14.21 -5.73 -12.36
N VAL A 110 13.64 -6.19 -13.50
CA VAL A 110 12.60 -7.24 -13.50
C VAL A 110 13.15 -8.56 -12.98
N ILE A 111 14.32 -9.00 -13.47
CA ILE A 111 14.96 -10.23 -12.97
C ILE A 111 15.26 -10.10 -11.47
N PHE A 112 15.69 -8.90 -11.06
CA PHE A 112 16.06 -8.64 -9.68
C PHE A 112 14.84 -8.73 -8.76
N TYR A 113 13.76 -7.97 -9.01
CA TYR A 113 12.59 -8.02 -8.13
C TYR A 113 11.88 -9.37 -8.17
N ALA A 114 11.67 -9.93 -9.37
CA ALA A 114 10.98 -11.20 -9.49
C ALA A 114 11.79 -12.38 -8.89
N GLY A 115 13.11 -12.36 -9.05
CA GLY A 115 14.00 -13.35 -8.43
C GLY A 115 13.90 -13.32 -6.91
N PHE A 116 14.01 -12.14 -6.31
CA PHE A 116 13.92 -12.00 -4.85
C PHE A 116 12.50 -12.23 -4.32
N THR A 117 11.45 -11.92 -5.11
CA THR A 117 10.07 -12.31 -4.76
C THR A 117 9.92 -13.83 -4.69
N GLY A 118 10.42 -14.56 -5.70
CA GLY A 118 10.43 -16.02 -5.68
C GLY A 118 11.20 -16.59 -4.46
N LEU A 119 12.36 -16.00 -4.13
CA LEU A 119 13.15 -16.38 -2.95
C LEU A 119 12.39 -16.14 -1.64
N CYS A 120 11.51 -15.15 -1.55
CA CYS A 120 10.66 -14.97 -0.37
C CYS A 120 9.76 -16.18 -0.12
N GLY A 121 9.27 -16.85 -1.17
CA GLY A 121 8.51 -18.11 -1.02
C GLY A 121 9.33 -19.27 -0.46
N LEU A 122 10.66 -19.18 -0.52
CA LEU A 122 11.61 -20.17 0.01
C LEU A 122 12.24 -19.74 1.35
N ALA A 123 11.83 -18.60 1.90
CA ALA A 123 12.37 -18.10 3.16
C ALA A 123 12.18 -19.12 4.30
N THR A 124 13.21 -19.28 5.13
CA THR A 124 13.24 -20.22 6.25
C THR A 124 13.10 -19.53 7.60
N CYS A 125 13.41 -18.23 7.65
CA CYS A 125 13.26 -17.39 8.81
C CYS A 125 12.84 -15.96 8.41
N TRP A 126 12.43 -15.16 9.38
CA TRP A 126 12.01 -13.78 9.13
C TRP A 126 13.15 -12.86 8.64
N TRP A 127 14.41 -13.15 9.00
CA TRP A 127 15.57 -12.41 8.52
C TRP A 127 15.81 -12.60 7.01
N ASP A 128 15.70 -13.84 6.51
CA ASP A 128 15.76 -14.14 5.06
C ASP A 128 14.68 -13.37 4.33
N PHE A 129 13.47 -13.42 4.87
CA PHE A 129 12.32 -12.72 4.29
C PHE A 129 12.56 -11.21 4.20
N PHE A 130 13.11 -10.59 5.24
CA PHE A 130 13.44 -9.16 5.26
C PHE A 130 14.51 -8.81 4.22
N LEU A 131 15.57 -9.60 4.17
CA LEU A 131 16.65 -9.41 3.20
C LEU A 131 16.14 -9.51 1.75
N TYR A 132 15.34 -10.53 1.47
CA TYR A 132 14.75 -10.71 0.14
C TYR A 132 13.77 -9.58 -0.19
N ARG A 133 12.97 -9.10 0.76
CA ARG A 133 12.10 -7.94 0.58
C ARG A 133 12.86 -6.64 0.32
N PHE A 134 13.99 -6.43 0.95
CA PHE A 134 14.85 -5.28 0.66
C PHE A 134 15.32 -5.29 -0.81
N PHE A 135 15.87 -6.40 -1.25
CA PHE A 135 16.36 -6.52 -2.63
C PHE A 135 15.21 -6.53 -3.66
N CYS A 136 14.09 -7.17 -3.36
CA CYS A 136 12.89 -7.06 -4.17
C CYS A 136 12.49 -5.59 -4.34
N GLY A 137 12.39 -4.84 -3.24
CA GLY A 137 12.13 -3.40 -3.26
C GLY A 137 13.11 -2.62 -4.16
N MET A 138 14.41 -2.95 -4.10
CA MET A 138 15.41 -2.31 -4.98
C MET A 138 15.09 -2.52 -6.47
N GLY A 139 14.68 -3.72 -6.86
CA GLY A 139 14.30 -4.01 -8.25
C GLY A 139 13.07 -3.20 -8.69
N VAL A 140 12.04 -3.19 -7.84
CA VAL A 140 10.78 -2.45 -8.05
C VAL A 140 11.04 -0.96 -8.28
N GLY A 141 11.87 -0.34 -7.44
CA GLY A 141 12.20 1.07 -7.55
C GLY A 141 12.86 1.44 -8.88
N GLY A 142 13.73 0.58 -9.38
CA GLY A 142 14.47 0.81 -10.61
C GLY A 142 13.60 0.70 -11.86
N PHE A 143 12.67 -0.24 -11.88
CA PHE A 143 11.83 -0.48 -13.05
C PHE A 143 10.95 0.71 -13.42
N PHE A 144 10.30 1.33 -12.44
CA PHE A 144 9.39 2.45 -12.69
C PHE A 144 10.06 3.59 -13.47
N ALA A 145 11.23 4.04 -12.98
CA ALA A 145 11.92 5.15 -13.60
C ALA A 145 12.41 4.82 -15.03
N ALA A 146 12.98 3.63 -15.22
CA ALA A 146 13.45 3.18 -16.53
C ALA A 146 12.27 2.99 -17.51
N GLY A 147 11.17 2.37 -17.07
CA GLY A 147 9.99 2.11 -17.90
C GLY A 147 9.23 3.37 -18.30
N VAL A 148 9.00 4.29 -17.35
CA VAL A 148 8.35 5.58 -17.62
C VAL A 148 9.22 6.42 -18.58
N THR A 149 10.55 6.46 -18.37
CA THR A 149 11.46 7.18 -19.25
C THR A 149 11.51 6.56 -20.64
N MET A 150 11.59 5.22 -20.73
CA MET A 150 11.54 4.49 -22.00
C MET A 150 10.29 4.83 -22.79
N LEU A 151 9.14 4.81 -22.13
CA LEU A 151 7.87 5.12 -22.76
C LEU A 151 7.80 6.59 -23.20
N ALA A 152 8.24 7.52 -22.34
CA ALA A 152 8.23 8.95 -22.63
C ALA A 152 9.14 9.32 -23.82
N GLU A 153 10.29 8.66 -23.99
CA GLU A 153 11.25 8.92 -25.05
C GLU A 153 10.92 8.21 -26.37
N THR A 154 10.13 7.14 -26.31
CA THR A 154 9.78 6.36 -27.50
C THR A 154 8.46 6.81 -28.13
N MET A 155 7.50 7.29 -27.32
CA MET A 155 6.17 7.63 -27.81
C MET A 155 6.12 8.95 -28.57
N PRO A 156 5.33 9.02 -29.67
CA PRO A 156 5.03 10.27 -30.35
C PRO A 156 4.38 11.29 -29.42
N ASP A 157 4.64 12.60 -29.60
CA ASP A 157 4.16 13.66 -28.70
C ASP A 157 2.65 13.61 -28.42
N LYS A 158 1.83 13.34 -29.45
CA LYS A 158 0.36 13.21 -29.33
C LYS A 158 -0.08 11.99 -28.50
N ALA A 159 0.70 10.91 -28.49
CA ALA A 159 0.36 9.67 -27.81
C ALA A 159 0.97 9.59 -26.40
N ARG A 160 2.08 10.31 -26.14
CA ARG A 160 2.88 10.22 -24.91
C ARG A 160 2.06 10.39 -23.62
N PRO A 161 1.29 11.47 -23.40
CA PRO A 161 0.56 11.62 -22.15
C PRO A 161 -0.46 10.50 -21.90
N LYS A 162 -1.14 10.06 -22.98
CA LYS A 162 -2.15 9.00 -22.88
C LYS A 162 -1.55 7.63 -22.59
N THR A 163 -0.42 7.30 -23.22
CA THR A 163 0.28 6.03 -22.95
C THR A 163 0.87 6.00 -21.56
N LEU A 164 1.40 7.13 -21.05
CA LEU A 164 1.89 7.24 -19.67
C LEU A 164 0.75 7.14 -18.65
N GLY A 165 -0.40 7.74 -18.92
CA GLY A 165 -1.60 7.58 -18.08
C GLY A 165 -2.13 6.15 -18.11
N LEU A 166 -2.22 5.52 -19.31
CA LEU A 166 -2.67 4.13 -19.45
C LEU A 166 -1.74 3.12 -18.76
N LEU A 167 -0.43 3.39 -18.70
CA LEU A 167 0.51 2.57 -17.94
C LEU A 167 0.06 2.45 -16.47
N GLN A 168 -0.38 3.53 -15.86
CA GLN A 168 -0.86 3.52 -14.47
C GLN A 168 -2.26 2.89 -14.35
N VAL A 169 -3.12 3.03 -15.36
CA VAL A 169 -4.41 2.32 -15.41
C VAL A 169 -4.19 0.80 -15.41
N ILE A 170 -3.25 0.31 -16.22
CA ILE A 170 -2.90 -1.11 -16.29
C ILE A 170 -2.33 -1.60 -14.96
N ALA A 171 -1.51 -0.79 -14.28
CA ALA A 171 -1.02 -1.10 -12.94
C ALA A 171 -2.17 -1.31 -11.93
N ALA A 172 -3.16 -0.43 -11.93
CA ALA A 172 -4.34 -0.57 -11.07
C ALA A 172 -5.17 -1.83 -11.42
N VAL A 173 -5.31 -2.17 -12.70
CA VAL A 173 -5.94 -3.42 -13.12
C VAL A 173 -5.16 -4.64 -12.63
N CYS A 174 -3.83 -4.62 -12.69
CA CYS A 174 -2.99 -5.70 -12.17
C CYS A 174 -3.11 -5.86 -10.64
N ASN A 175 -3.25 -4.76 -9.90
CA ASN A 175 -3.57 -4.79 -8.47
C ASN A 175 -4.93 -5.47 -8.20
N MET A 176 -5.95 -5.18 -9.01
CA MET A 176 -7.25 -5.85 -8.91
C MET A 176 -7.12 -7.36 -9.19
N CYS A 177 -6.36 -7.73 -10.22
CA CYS A 177 -6.09 -9.14 -10.53
C CYS A 177 -5.40 -9.85 -9.36
N ALA A 178 -4.44 -9.22 -8.69
CA ALA A 178 -3.78 -9.77 -7.51
C ALA A 178 -4.78 -10.01 -6.37
N CYS A 179 -5.66 -9.03 -6.08
CA CYS A 179 -6.73 -9.20 -5.09
C CYS A 179 -7.65 -10.38 -5.44
N ALA A 180 -8.08 -10.49 -6.70
CA ALA A 180 -8.94 -11.57 -7.16
C ALA A 180 -8.25 -12.94 -7.05
N VAL A 181 -6.98 -13.05 -7.42
CA VAL A 181 -6.20 -14.29 -7.28
C VAL A 181 -6.09 -14.70 -5.82
N VAL A 182 -5.76 -13.78 -4.92
CA VAL A 182 -5.68 -14.08 -3.48
C VAL A 182 -7.05 -14.49 -2.91
N MET A 183 -8.14 -13.86 -3.33
CA MET A 183 -9.49 -14.26 -2.92
C MET A 183 -9.84 -15.68 -3.38
N ILE A 184 -9.56 -16.02 -4.64
CA ILE A 184 -9.79 -17.38 -5.18
C ILE A 184 -8.93 -18.40 -4.44
N CYS A 185 -7.65 -18.13 -4.25
CA CYS A 185 -6.74 -19.01 -3.53
C CYS A 185 -7.13 -19.17 -2.06
N GLY A 186 -7.65 -18.12 -1.41
CA GLY A 186 -8.21 -18.22 -0.07
C GLY A 186 -9.42 -19.14 0.02
N ILE A 187 -10.30 -19.13 -0.99
CA ILE A 187 -11.42 -20.11 -1.07
C ILE A 187 -10.86 -21.52 -1.27
N LEU A 188 -9.86 -21.70 -2.12
CA LEU A 188 -9.22 -23.01 -2.32
C LEU A 188 -8.52 -23.52 -1.05
N GLU A 189 -7.98 -22.63 -0.24
CA GLU A 189 -7.41 -22.96 1.07
C GLU A 189 -8.47 -23.51 2.03
N THR A 190 -9.68 -22.92 2.05
CA THR A 190 -10.78 -23.41 2.92
C THR A 190 -11.25 -24.82 2.58
N ILE A 191 -11.08 -25.27 1.34
CA ILE A 191 -11.40 -26.62 0.90
C ILE A 191 -10.18 -27.58 0.95
N GLY A 192 -9.07 -27.12 1.55
CA GLY A 192 -7.90 -27.95 1.83
C GLY A 192 -6.92 -28.14 0.66
N PHE A 193 -7.00 -27.34 -0.39
CA PHE A 193 -6.13 -27.49 -1.56
C PHE A 193 -4.64 -27.28 -1.25
N PHE A 194 -4.33 -26.47 -0.23
CA PHE A 194 -2.96 -26.11 0.16
C PHE A 194 -2.45 -26.82 1.42
N HIS A 195 -2.99 -28.00 1.77
CA HIS A 195 -2.62 -28.73 3.00
C HIS A 195 -1.12 -29.01 3.18
N GLN A 196 -0.37 -29.21 2.10
CA GLN A 196 1.06 -29.57 2.17
C GLN A 196 1.99 -28.37 2.02
N PHE A 197 1.52 -27.23 1.50
CA PHE A 197 2.36 -26.09 1.20
C PHE A 197 1.61 -24.80 1.49
N PRO A 198 2.07 -23.96 2.43
CA PRO A 198 1.35 -22.76 2.82
C PRO A 198 1.05 -21.84 1.63
N LEU A 199 -0.18 -21.32 1.55
CA LEU A 199 -0.65 -20.47 0.46
C LEU A 199 0.31 -19.30 0.17
N TRP A 200 0.84 -18.66 1.20
CA TRP A 200 1.73 -17.51 1.05
C TRP A 200 3.01 -17.87 0.27
N ARG A 201 3.56 -19.07 0.46
CA ARG A 201 4.74 -19.55 -0.28
C ARG A 201 4.42 -19.71 -1.76
N CYS A 202 3.29 -20.32 -2.09
CA CYS A 202 2.82 -20.46 -3.46
C CYS A 202 2.68 -19.09 -4.14
N MET A 203 2.09 -18.13 -3.45
CA MET A 203 1.89 -16.78 -3.99
C MET A 203 3.20 -16.07 -4.31
N PHE A 204 4.22 -16.17 -3.46
CA PHE A 204 5.53 -15.58 -3.73
C PHE A 204 6.31 -16.34 -4.82
N ILE A 205 6.17 -17.65 -4.94
CA ILE A 205 6.78 -18.42 -6.05
C ILE A 205 6.16 -18.00 -7.40
N VAL A 206 4.84 -17.80 -7.44
CA VAL A 206 4.15 -17.28 -8.63
C VAL A 206 4.68 -15.90 -9.01
N GLY A 207 5.12 -15.09 -8.04
CA GLY A 207 5.80 -13.82 -8.27
C GLY A 207 7.13 -13.90 -9.05
N PHE A 208 7.67 -15.10 -9.29
CA PHE A 208 8.82 -15.31 -10.17
C PHE A 208 8.46 -15.28 -11.68
N ILE A 209 7.19 -15.45 -12.04
CA ILE A 209 6.74 -15.49 -13.45
C ILE A 209 7.20 -14.27 -14.28
N PRO A 210 7.20 -13.03 -13.75
CA PRO A 210 7.70 -11.87 -14.47
C PRO A 210 9.16 -11.99 -14.95
N ALA A 211 10.01 -12.70 -14.22
CA ALA A 211 11.41 -12.92 -14.64
C ALA A 211 11.50 -13.72 -15.93
N VAL A 212 10.63 -14.69 -16.12
CA VAL A 212 10.56 -15.47 -17.37
C VAL A 212 10.14 -14.57 -18.53
N LEU A 213 9.16 -13.70 -18.31
CA LEU A 213 8.71 -12.74 -19.32
C LEU A 213 9.82 -11.74 -19.68
N ALA A 214 10.58 -11.28 -18.70
CA ALA A 214 11.71 -10.36 -18.91
C ALA A 214 12.75 -10.93 -19.91
N PHE A 215 13.04 -12.23 -19.81
CA PHE A 215 13.97 -12.90 -20.72
C PHE A 215 13.55 -12.79 -22.20
N PHE A 216 12.26 -12.94 -22.48
CA PHE A 216 11.72 -12.77 -23.84
C PHE A 216 11.74 -11.31 -24.30
N ILE A 217 11.46 -10.38 -23.38
CA ILE A 217 11.44 -8.95 -23.67
C ILE A 217 12.82 -8.43 -24.05
N MET A 218 13.88 -8.89 -23.38
CA MET A 218 15.27 -8.50 -23.63
C MET A 218 15.67 -8.56 -25.11
N ARG A 219 15.18 -9.57 -25.81
CA ARG A 219 15.62 -9.85 -27.17
C ARG A 219 15.12 -8.82 -28.20
N TYR A 220 14.00 -8.14 -27.92
CA TYR A 220 13.31 -7.29 -28.89
C TYR A 220 13.24 -5.82 -28.48
N LEU A 221 13.51 -5.48 -27.23
CA LEU A 221 13.46 -4.10 -26.76
C LEU A 221 14.75 -3.36 -27.13
N LYS A 222 14.62 -2.24 -27.86
CA LYS A 222 15.74 -1.41 -28.30
C LYS A 222 15.82 -0.14 -27.46
N GLU A 223 17.05 0.36 -27.25
CA GLU A 223 17.25 1.65 -26.61
C GLU A 223 16.65 2.79 -27.44
N PRO A 224 16.02 3.81 -26.79
CA PRO A 224 15.46 4.97 -27.48
C PRO A 224 16.50 5.73 -28.28
N GLU A 225 16.13 6.22 -29.48
CA GLU A 225 17.03 7.02 -30.30
C GLU A 225 17.43 8.34 -29.62
N ALA A 226 16.51 8.96 -28.87
CA ALA A 226 16.80 10.14 -28.07
C ALA A 226 17.95 9.91 -27.07
N TRP A 227 17.97 8.74 -26.41
CA TRP A 227 19.05 8.37 -25.51
C TRP A 227 20.38 8.14 -26.24
N LYS A 228 20.35 7.43 -27.37
CA LYS A 228 21.56 7.19 -28.16
C LYS A 228 22.20 8.50 -28.64
N LYS A 229 21.39 9.45 -29.10
CA LYS A 229 21.83 10.79 -29.49
C LYS A 229 22.43 11.54 -28.31
N ALA A 230 21.75 11.57 -27.15
CA ALA A 230 22.22 12.26 -25.96
C ALA A 230 23.57 11.69 -25.44
N ILE A 231 23.77 10.36 -25.51
CA ILE A 231 25.05 9.72 -25.15
C ILE A 231 26.15 10.05 -26.18
N ALA A 232 25.82 10.08 -27.46
CA ALA A 232 26.80 10.41 -28.52
C ALA A 232 27.29 11.86 -28.38
N GLU A 233 26.40 12.81 -28.09
CA GLU A 233 26.71 14.24 -27.96
C GLU A 233 27.31 14.63 -26.61
N GLY A 234 26.78 14.10 -25.52
CA GLY A 234 27.14 14.49 -24.15
C GLY A 234 28.18 13.60 -23.47
N GLY A 235 28.41 12.40 -24.00
CA GLY A 235 29.25 11.37 -23.40
C GLY A 235 28.65 10.69 -22.15
N MET A 236 29.02 9.44 -21.92
CA MET A 236 28.53 8.61 -20.80
C MET A 236 28.82 9.21 -19.41
N LYS A 237 29.90 10.02 -19.28
CA LYS A 237 30.28 10.63 -17.99
C LYS A 237 29.28 11.70 -17.51
N LYS A 238 28.55 12.36 -18.42
CA LYS A 238 27.57 13.39 -18.08
C LYS A 238 26.16 12.83 -17.88
N ALA A 239 25.89 11.62 -18.34
CA ALA A 239 24.61 10.96 -18.15
C ALA A 239 24.43 10.48 -16.71
N GLY A 240 23.23 10.67 -16.13
CA GLY A 240 22.91 10.22 -14.79
C GLY A 240 23.70 10.92 -13.67
N SER A 241 24.19 12.14 -13.92
CA SER A 241 24.96 12.91 -12.95
C SER A 241 24.07 13.56 -11.89
N ILE A 242 24.05 13.01 -10.68
CA ILE A 242 23.34 13.62 -9.54
C ILE A 242 23.89 15.03 -9.22
N PRO A 243 25.23 15.30 -9.22
CA PRO A 243 25.72 16.66 -9.01
C PRO A 243 25.17 17.66 -10.03
N ASP A 244 25.03 17.29 -11.31
CA ASP A 244 24.51 18.19 -12.34
C ASP A 244 23.02 18.51 -12.11
N LEU A 245 22.26 17.56 -11.56
CA LEU A 245 20.87 17.74 -11.22
C LEU A 245 20.65 18.85 -10.18
N PHE A 246 21.57 18.98 -9.22
CA PHE A 246 21.51 20.01 -8.17
C PHE A 246 22.32 21.27 -8.46
N ARG A 247 23.31 21.19 -9.35
CA ARG A 247 24.16 22.33 -9.70
C ARG A 247 23.45 23.33 -10.61
N HIS A 248 22.62 22.85 -11.54
CA HIS A 248 21.87 23.72 -12.46
C HIS A 248 20.64 24.28 -11.78
N PRO A 249 20.44 25.63 -11.69
CA PRO A 249 19.34 26.24 -10.93
C PRO A 249 17.94 25.74 -11.34
N ARG A 250 17.68 25.61 -12.66
CA ARG A 250 16.40 25.12 -13.20
C ARG A 250 16.11 23.67 -12.78
N TRP A 251 17.10 22.78 -12.91
CA TRP A 251 16.91 21.36 -12.58
C TRP A 251 16.81 21.14 -11.09
N ARG A 252 17.61 21.87 -10.29
CA ARG A 252 17.50 21.87 -8.82
C ARG A 252 16.11 22.27 -8.34
N TYR A 253 15.56 23.33 -8.90
CA TYR A 253 14.21 23.78 -8.56
C TYR A 253 13.17 22.70 -8.91
N ASN A 254 13.21 22.18 -10.14
CA ASN A 254 12.28 21.15 -10.60
C ASN A 254 12.36 19.86 -9.78
N VAL A 255 13.57 19.42 -9.38
CA VAL A 255 13.77 18.24 -8.51
C VAL A 255 13.16 18.46 -7.14
N ILE A 256 13.41 19.60 -6.51
CA ILE A 256 12.88 19.90 -5.18
C ILE A 256 11.35 19.91 -5.22
N ILE A 257 10.75 20.59 -6.18
CA ILE A 257 9.29 20.61 -6.34
C ILE A 257 8.75 19.21 -6.65
N GLY A 258 9.40 18.47 -7.54
CA GLY A 258 9.01 17.09 -7.86
C GLY A 258 9.07 16.17 -6.64
N MET A 259 10.11 16.29 -5.80
CA MET A 259 10.23 15.55 -4.54
C MET A 259 9.11 15.90 -3.56
N CYS A 260 8.83 17.21 -3.38
CA CYS A 260 7.74 17.66 -2.50
C CYS A 260 6.38 17.16 -2.97
N LEU A 261 6.08 17.28 -4.28
CA LEU A 261 4.86 16.77 -4.89
C LEU A 261 4.73 15.25 -4.70
N ALA A 262 5.78 14.51 -5.03
CA ALA A 262 5.79 13.05 -4.86
C ALA A 262 5.57 12.65 -3.39
N THR A 263 6.21 13.36 -2.45
CA THR A 263 6.06 13.10 -1.02
C THR A 263 4.61 13.24 -0.57
N CYS A 264 3.90 14.28 -1.02
CA CYS A 264 2.49 14.46 -0.70
C CYS A 264 1.62 13.28 -1.20
N GLY A 265 1.82 12.83 -2.45
CA GLY A 265 1.06 11.71 -2.99
C GLY A 265 1.43 10.37 -2.37
N VAL A 266 2.72 10.14 -2.10
CA VAL A 266 3.20 8.87 -1.53
C VAL A 266 2.76 8.73 -0.07
N ILE A 267 2.82 9.80 0.74
CA ILE A 267 2.24 9.80 2.11
C ILE A 267 0.73 9.57 2.03
N GLY A 268 0.04 10.22 1.10
CA GLY A 268 -1.40 10.01 0.88
C GLY A 268 -1.74 8.55 0.58
N LEU A 269 -0.98 7.88 -0.28
CA LEU A 269 -1.21 6.48 -0.61
C LEU A 269 -0.83 5.53 0.54
N TRP A 270 0.42 5.63 1.01
CA TRP A 270 0.99 4.66 1.96
C TRP A 270 0.58 4.94 3.42
N GLY A 271 0.36 6.21 3.77
CA GLY A 271 -0.09 6.60 5.09
C GLY A 271 -1.61 6.61 5.27
N ILE A 272 -2.38 6.96 4.23
CA ILE A 272 -3.84 7.08 4.31
C ILE A 272 -4.53 5.90 3.62
N GLY A 273 -4.17 5.60 2.36
CA GLY A 273 -4.81 4.56 1.57
C GLY A 273 -4.76 3.18 2.22
N PHE A 274 -3.60 2.78 2.77
CA PHE A 274 -3.46 1.49 3.46
C PHE A 274 -4.21 1.42 4.79
N PHE A 275 -4.25 2.52 5.54
CA PHE A 275 -5.02 2.58 6.81
C PHE A 275 -6.52 2.59 6.60
N SER A 276 -7.02 3.06 5.47
CA SER A 276 -8.44 2.90 5.12
C SER A 276 -8.83 1.42 5.02
N GLY A 277 -7.91 0.55 4.61
CA GLY A 277 -8.09 -0.90 4.63
C GLY A 277 -8.20 -1.48 6.04
N ASP A 278 -7.43 -0.99 7.00
CA ASP A 278 -7.52 -1.41 8.38
C ASP A 278 -8.81 -0.91 9.05
N LEU A 279 -9.22 0.32 8.75
CA LEU A 279 -10.50 0.86 9.18
C LEU A 279 -11.67 0.01 8.61
N THR A 280 -11.58 -0.41 7.36
CA THR A 280 -12.53 -1.33 6.74
C THR A 280 -12.62 -2.66 7.50
N ARG A 281 -11.49 -3.26 7.84
CA ARG A 281 -11.45 -4.50 8.62
C ARG A 281 -12.11 -4.33 9.99
N MET A 282 -11.88 -3.19 10.67
CA MET A 282 -12.55 -2.85 11.93
C MET A 282 -14.07 -2.76 11.75
N ALA A 283 -14.55 -2.02 10.75
CA ALA A 283 -15.99 -1.87 10.48
C ALA A 283 -16.66 -3.24 10.25
N PHE A 284 -16.08 -4.09 9.40
CA PHE A 284 -16.62 -5.42 9.15
C PHE A 284 -16.56 -6.33 10.39
N ARG A 285 -15.48 -6.26 11.17
CA ARG A 285 -15.37 -7.03 12.42
C ARG A 285 -16.43 -6.63 13.42
N ASN A 286 -16.64 -5.33 13.63
CA ASN A 286 -17.65 -4.83 14.56
C ASN A 286 -19.06 -5.30 14.16
N VAL A 287 -19.40 -5.21 12.87
CA VAL A 287 -20.68 -5.69 12.37
C VAL A 287 -20.83 -7.20 12.55
N LYS A 288 -19.80 -8.00 12.24
CA LYS A 288 -19.86 -9.46 12.38
C LYS A 288 -19.93 -9.91 13.83
N ASN A 289 -19.22 -9.23 14.72
CA ASN A 289 -19.34 -9.48 16.16
C ASN A 289 -20.75 -9.13 16.66
N GLN A 290 -21.32 -8.02 16.20
CA GLN A 290 -22.68 -7.64 16.58
C GLN A 290 -23.72 -8.65 16.04
N GLU A 291 -23.61 -9.07 14.77
CA GLU A 291 -24.47 -10.10 14.21
C GLU A 291 -24.38 -11.44 14.99
N ALA A 292 -23.18 -11.84 15.39
CA ALA A 292 -22.97 -13.05 16.20
C ALA A 292 -23.59 -12.92 17.60
N ARG A 293 -23.51 -11.71 18.20
CA ARG A 293 -24.16 -11.40 19.47
C ARG A 293 -25.69 -11.47 19.33
N ASP A 294 -26.25 -10.84 18.30
CA ASP A 294 -27.70 -10.82 18.06
C ASP A 294 -28.27 -12.23 17.81
N ARG A 295 -27.45 -13.15 17.28
CA ARG A 295 -27.79 -14.57 17.11
C ARG A 295 -27.56 -15.41 18.38
N GLY A 296 -27.02 -14.82 19.43
CA GLY A 296 -26.69 -15.54 20.67
C GLY A 296 -25.48 -16.47 20.56
N GLU A 297 -24.70 -16.36 19.47
CA GLU A 297 -23.46 -17.13 19.27
C GLU A 297 -22.33 -16.61 20.15
N ILE A 298 -22.34 -15.31 20.48
CA ILE A 298 -21.44 -14.64 21.42
C ILE A 298 -22.31 -14.05 22.54
N GLN A 299 -21.95 -14.34 23.76
CA GLN A 299 -22.67 -13.78 24.91
C GLN A 299 -22.14 -12.38 25.27
N ASP A 300 -22.89 -11.60 26.03
CA ASP A 300 -22.52 -10.22 26.36
C ASP A 300 -21.16 -10.12 27.04
N TRP A 301 -20.84 -11.04 27.93
CA TRP A 301 -19.56 -11.07 28.60
C TRP A 301 -18.39 -11.49 27.69
N ASP A 302 -18.60 -12.38 26.69
CA ASP A 302 -17.61 -12.70 25.65
C ASP A 302 -17.26 -11.45 24.86
N TYR A 303 -18.28 -10.74 24.41
CA TYR A 303 -18.14 -9.55 23.59
C TYR A 303 -17.42 -8.42 24.34
N GLU A 304 -17.80 -8.16 25.59
CA GLU A 304 -17.16 -7.12 26.39
C GLU A 304 -15.73 -7.50 26.77
N LEU A 305 -15.45 -8.77 27.07
CA LEU A 305 -14.11 -9.27 27.31
C LEU A 305 -13.21 -9.11 26.07
N ILE A 306 -13.69 -9.51 24.89
CA ILE A 306 -12.97 -9.32 23.62
C ILE A 306 -12.72 -7.84 23.38
N ARG A 307 -13.71 -6.99 23.57
CA ARG A 307 -13.60 -5.55 23.39
C ARG A 307 -12.59 -4.93 24.35
N MET A 308 -12.62 -5.28 25.62
CA MET A 308 -11.63 -4.81 26.59
C MET A 308 -10.23 -5.24 26.21
N LEU A 309 -10.04 -6.51 25.85
CA LEU A 309 -8.74 -7.09 25.49
C LEU A 309 -8.19 -6.54 24.19
N THR A 310 -9.02 -6.26 23.19
CA THR A 310 -8.57 -5.76 21.88
C THR A 310 -8.38 -4.25 21.84
N ASN A 311 -9.15 -3.48 22.59
CA ASN A 311 -9.10 -2.02 22.53
C ASN A 311 -8.11 -1.40 23.53
N ASN A 312 -7.84 -2.08 24.67
CA ASN A 312 -7.01 -1.53 25.73
C ASN A 312 -6.03 -2.57 26.32
N PRO A 313 -5.00 -2.95 25.56
CA PRO A 313 -4.01 -3.93 26.00
C PRO A 313 -3.29 -3.57 27.31
N SER A 314 -2.99 -2.29 27.47
CA SER A 314 -2.31 -1.78 28.65
C SER A 314 -3.12 -1.94 29.95
N GLU A 315 -4.42 -2.16 29.86
CA GLU A 315 -5.29 -2.34 31.02
C GLU A 315 -5.06 -3.65 31.77
N PHE A 316 -4.56 -4.68 31.06
CA PHE A 316 -4.25 -5.99 31.63
C PHE A 316 -2.81 -6.15 32.13
N LEU A 317 -1.92 -5.21 31.75
CA LEU A 317 -0.52 -5.21 32.19
C LEU A 317 -0.36 -5.27 33.74
N PRO A 318 -1.11 -4.47 34.53
CA PRO A 318 -1.01 -4.53 35.97
C PRO A 318 -1.39 -5.91 36.54
N ILE A 319 -2.42 -6.56 36.00
CA ILE A 319 -2.85 -7.90 36.40
C ILE A 319 -1.76 -8.93 36.12
N ALA A 320 -1.15 -8.86 34.95
CA ALA A 320 -0.07 -9.76 34.54
C ALA A 320 1.17 -9.59 35.46
N GLN A 321 1.51 -8.36 35.84
CA GLN A 321 2.63 -8.05 36.73
C GLN A 321 2.37 -8.55 38.16
N GLU A 322 1.18 -8.32 38.72
CA GLU A 322 0.79 -8.78 40.05
C GLU A 322 0.88 -10.29 40.18
N LYS A 323 0.48 -11.03 39.14
CA LYS A 323 0.48 -12.48 39.08
C LYS A 323 1.79 -13.12 38.59
N LYS A 324 2.86 -12.34 38.48
CA LYS A 324 4.19 -12.79 38.00
C LYS A 324 4.17 -13.49 36.63
N ILE A 325 3.19 -13.20 35.80
CA ILE A 325 3.14 -13.63 34.41
C ILE A 325 3.94 -12.60 33.60
N THR A 326 4.85 -13.04 32.73
CA THR A 326 5.58 -12.06 31.93
C THR A 326 4.57 -11.27 31.09
N PRO A 327 4.59 -9.94 31.12
CA PRO A 327 3.65 -9.12 30.35
C PRO A 327 3.62 -9.53 28.87
N GLN A 328 4.76 -9.90 28.30
CA GLN A 328 4.90 -10.38 26.93
C GLN A 328 4.19 -11.72 26.69
N SER A 329 4.25 -12.68 27.62
CA SER A 329 3.54 -13.96 27.43
C SER A 329 2.03 -13.84 27.64
N PHE A 330 1.61 -12.94 28.51
CA PHE A 330 0.18 -12.67 28.76
C PHE A 330 -0.40 -11.82 27.62
N ILE A 331 0.26 -10.72 27.26
CA ILE A 331 -0.12 -9.87 26.16
C ILE A 331 0.05 -10.62 24.82
N GLY A 332 1.12 -11.36 24.62
CA GLY A 332 1.33 -12.18 23.45
C GLY A 332 0.28 -13.26 23.28
N SER A 333 -0.19 -13.87 24.35
CA SER A 333 -1.27 -14.86 24.31
C SER A 333 -2.66 -14.22 24.16
N ILE A 334 -2.85 -12.99 24.64
CA ILE A 334 -4.10 -12.23 24.50
C ILE A 334 -4.13 -11.49 23.16
N PHE A 335 -3.00 -10.90 22.72
CA PHE A 335 -2.88 -10.11 21.49
C PHE A 335 -2.33 -10.89 20.30
N GLY A 336 -1.69 -12.00 20.54
CA GLY A 336 -1.29 -12.93 19.49
C GLY A 336 -2.47 -13.52 18.78
N THR A 337 -3.64 -13.47 19.37
CA THR A 337 -4.83 -14.02 18.76
C THR A 337 -5.95 -12.98 18.84
N ASN A 338 -6.44 -12.51 17.69
CA ASN A 338 -7.81 -12.01 17.62
C ASN A 338 -8.83 -13.17 17.83
N ASP A 339 -8.35 -14.29 18.26
CA ASP A 339 -9.09 -15.48 18.52
C ASP A 339 -9.53 -15.44 19.99
N ALA A 340 -10.79 -15.10 20.19
CA ALA A 340 -11.39 -15.09 21.51
C ALA A 340 -11.25 -16.45 22.21
N GLY A 341 -11.16 -17.54 21.43
CA GLY A 341 -10.93 -18.89 21.94
C GLY A 341 -9.57 -19.04 22.57
N MET A 342 -8.49 -18.57 21.92
CA MET A 342 -7.16 -18.60 22.53
C MET A 342 -7.04 -17.65 23.72
N ILE A 343 -7.67 -16.48 23.67
CA ILE A 343 -7.78 -15.60 24.84
C ILE A 343 -8.46 -16.35 25.98
N PHE A 344 -9.55 -17.04 25.67
CA PHE A 344 -10.32 -17.82 26.64
C PHE A 344 -9.54 -19.02 27.17
N GLN A 345 -8.84 -19.73 26.28
CA GLN A 345 -8.00 -20.86 26.64
C GLN A 345 -6.85 -20.43 27.55
N VAL A 346 -6.22 -19.29 27.27
CA VAL A 346 -5.18 -18.71 28.13
C VAL A 346 -5.75 -18.26 29.48
N ILE A 347 -6.93 -17.67 29.49
CA ILE A 347 -7.61 -17.32 30.76
C ILE A 347 -7.96 -18.61 31.51
N ALA A 348 -8.45 -19.65 30.85
CA ALA A 348 -8.78 -20.93 31.47
C ALA A 348 -7.54 -21.70 31.95
N GLU A 349 -6.49 -21.81 31.13
CA GLU A 349 -5.23 -22.50 31.45
C GLU A 349 -4.45 -21.80 32.59
N LYS A 350 -4.49 -20.47 32.62
CA LYS A 350 -3.77 -19.66 33.60
C LYS A 350 -4.62 -19.27 34.81
N ARG A 351 -5.89 -19.65 34.87
CA ARG A 351 -6.76 -19.35 35.97
C ARG A 351 -6.27 -19.97 37.30
N GLU A 352 -5.62 -21.14 37.27
CA GLU A 352 -4.94 -21.73 38.42
C GLU A 352 -3.73 -20.88 38.89
N SER A 353 -3.04 -20.21 37.97
CA SER A 353 -1.94 -19.29 38.28
C SER A 353 -2.42 -17.85 38.51
N LEU A 354 -3.69 -17.55 38.22
CA LEU A 354 -4.39 -16.29 38.41
C LEU A 354 -5.41 -16.42 39.58
N ASP A 355 -5.02 -17.06 40.66
CA ASP A 355 -5.83 -17.13 41.88
C ASP A 355 -6.35 -15.73 42.26
N GLY A 356 -7.66 -15.58 42.31
CA GLY A 356 -8.32 -14.31 42.61
C GLY A 356 -8.57 -13.39 41.41
N LEU A 357 -8.44 -13.87 40.16
CA LEU A 357 -8.92 -13.14 39.00
C LEU A 357 -10.45 -13.22 38.95
N ASN A 358 -11.09 -12.36 39.68
CA ASN A 358 -12.53 -12.15 39.66
C ASN A 358 -12.86 -10.81 39.02
N ALA A 359 -14.13 -10.54 38.77
CA ALA A 359 -14.59 -9.30 38.18
C ALA A 359 -14.07 -8.06 38.92
N GLU A 360 -14.01 -8.10 40.22
CA GLU A 360 -13.54 -6.97 41.05
C GLU A 360 -12.05 -6.70 40.87
N THR A 361 -11.21 -7.74 40.75
CA THR A 361 -9.77 -7.61 40.49
C THR A 361 -9.51 -6.99 39.11
N VAL A 362 -10.26 -7.43 38.10
CA VAL A 362 -10.17 -6.87 36.74
C VAL A 362 -10.60 -5.39 36.75
N LEU A 363 -11.73 -5.07 37.37
CA LEU A 363 -12.23 -3.70 37.46
C LEU A 363 -11.29 -2.79 38.25
N THR A 364 -10.69 -3.28 39.33
CA THR A 364 -9.71 -2.52 40.13
C THR A 364 -8.44 -2.24 39.31
N ALA A 365 -7.98 -3.19 38.50
CA ALA A 365 -6.86 -2.99 37.59
C ALA A 365 -7.20 -1.98 36.47
N LEU A 366 -8.44 -1.97 36.01
CA LEU A 366 -8.95 -0.99 35.05
C LEU A 366 -9.08 0.42 35.65
N ASP A 367 -9.34 0.55 36.94
CA ASP A 367 -9.40 1.83 37.65
C ASP A 367 -8.01 2.36 38.04
N ALA A 368 -6.98 1.52 38.04
CA ALA A 368 -5.63 1.94 38.39
C ALA A 368 -5.12 3.00 37.38
N PRO A 369 -4.45 4.06 37.86
CA PRO A 369 -3.91 5.06 36.95
C PRO A 369 -2.90 4.43 36.00
N SER A 370 -3.03 4.74 34.70
CA SER A 370 -2.05 4.33 33.72
C SER A 370 -0.66 4.87 34.05
N PRO A 371 0.44 4.13 33.85
CA PRO A 371 1.79 4.62 34.11
C PRO A 371 2.13 5.92 33.38
N ASP A 372 1.41 6.23 32.30
CA ASP A 372 1.52 7.47 31.50
C ASP A 372 0.51 8.55 31.88
N GLY A 373 -0.32 8.32 32.91
CA GLY A 373 -1.28 9.30 33.48
C GLY A 373 -2.46 9.67 32.55
N LYS A 374 -2.66 8.94 31.44
CA LYS A 374 -3.62 9.31 30.37
C LYS A 374 -4.98 8.62 30.46
N ARG A 375 -5.18 7.69 31.39
CA ARG A 375 -6.44 6.96 31.50
C ARG A 375 -7.52 7.83 32.13
N LYS A 376 -8.67 7.96 31.48
CA LYS A 376 -9.89 8.49 32.08
C LYS A 376 -10.41 7.46 33.09
N ALA A 377 -10.77 7.91 34.29
CA ALA A 377 -11.48 7.06 35.26
C ALA A 377 -12.79 6.56 34.66
N GLN A 378 -13.11 5.27 34.90
CA GLN A 378 -14.39 4.72 34.46
C GLN A 378 -15.53 5.40 35.22
N THR A 379 -16.67 5.59 34.54
CA THR A 379 -17.88 6.02 35.25
C THR A 379 -18.39 4.88 36.12
N GLN A 380 -19.09 5.22 37.20
CA GLN A 380 -19.69 4.23 38.13
C GLN A 380 -20.63 3.26 37.37
N GLU A 381 -21.38 3.79 36.40
CA GLU A 381 -22.28 3.02 35.54
C GLU A 381 -21.55 2.04 34.63
N GLU A 382 -20.44 2.44 34.02
CA GLU A 382 -19.58 1.57 33.20
C GLU A 382 -18.97 0.45 34.06
N ARG A 383 -18.53 0.77 35.27
CA ARG A 383 -17.98 -0.20 36.18
C ARG A 383 -19.01 -1.25 36.62
N GLU A 384 -20.23 -0.82 37.00
CA GLU A 384 -21.32 -1.73 37.40
C GLU A 384 -21.75 -2.61 36.22
N ARG A 385 -21.86 -2.06 35.03
CA ARG A 385 -22.18 -2.83 33.82
C ARG A 385 -21.11 -3.88 33.53
N ARG A 386 -19.83 -3.51 33.53
CA ARG A 386 -18.71 -4.43 33.30
C ARG A 386 -18.63 -5.51 34.38
N LYS A 387 -18.87 -5.16 35.63
CA LYS A 387 -18.94 -6.12 36.72
C LYS A 387 -20.04 -7.16 36.49
N ALA A 388 -21.25 -6.73 36.13
CA ALA A 388 -22.37 -7.63 35.88
C ALA A 388 -22.07 -8.61 34.73
N ILE A 389 -21.33 -8.16 33.71
CA ILE A 389 -20.91 -9.01 32.57
C ILE A 389 -19.83 -10.00 33.00
N LEU A 390 -18.83 -9.57 33.75
CA LEU A 390 -17.73 -10.42 34.22
C LEU A 390 -18.18 -11.45 35.27
N ASP A 391 -19.17 -11.12 36.08
CA ASP A 391 -19.75 -12.04 37.05
C ASP A 391 -20.54 -13.19 36.38
N GLN A 392 -20.98 -13.01 35.13
CA GLN A 392 -21.62 -14.07 34.34
C GLN A 392 -20.59 -15.02 33.68
N ALA A 393 -19.30 -14.69 33.72
CA ALA A 393 -18.25 -15.56 33.18
C ALA A 393 -18.22 -16.91 33.91
N PRO A 394 -18.05 -18.04 33.22
CA PRO A 394 -18.04 -19.37 33.82
C PRO A 394 -17.00 -19.50 34.93
N GLN A 395 -17.37 -20.09 36.07
CA GLN A 395 -16.47 -20.34 37.16
C GLN A 395 -15.60 -21.58 36.95
N GLN A 396 -14.50 -21.71 37.69
CA GLN A 396 -13.43 -22.70 37.47
C GLN A 396 -13.87 -24.19 37.67
N GLU A 397 -15.00 -24.42 38.31
CA GLU A 397 -15.46 -25.80 38.64
C GLU A 397 -15.89 -26.65 37.46
N ASP A 398 -16.04 -26.04 36.24
CA ASP A 398 -16.51 -26.70 35.02
C ASP A 398 -15.47 -26.62 33.89
N ARG A 399 -14.28 -27.18 34.11
CA ARG A 399 -13.17 -27.15 33.12
C ARG A 399 -13.56 -27.70 31.74
N ALA A 400 -14.34 -28.78 31.69
CA ALA A 400 -14.82 -29.36 30.45
C ALA A 400 -15.72 -28.39 29.64
N LYS A 401 -16.59 -27.66 30.35
CA LYS A 401 -17.45 -26.64 29.72
C LYS A 401 -16.64 -25.43 29.27
N LEU A 402 -15.59 -25.04 30.03
CA LEU A 402 -14.68 -23.95 29.60
C LEU A 402 -13.91 -24.34 28.34
N ASP A 403 -13.43 -25.58 28.23
CA ASP A 403 -12.72 -26.07 27.03
C ASP A 403 -13.67 -26.15 25.82
N GLU A 404 -14.92 -26.62 26.02
CA GLU A 404 -15.94 -26.62 24.98
C GLU A 404 -16.28 -25.20 24.51
N LEU A 405 -16.44 -24.28 25.46
CA LEU A 405 -16.69 -22.88 25.19
C LEU A 405 -15.52 -22.22 24.46
N ALA A 406 -14.29 -22.45 24.92
CA ALA A 406 -13.07 -21.96 24.27
C ALA A 406 -12.97 -22.45 22.82
N THR A 407 -13.26 -23.75 22.60
CA THR A 407 -13.26 -24.34 21.26
C THR A 407 -14.35 -23.71 20.36
N SER A 408 -15.55 -23.50 20.90
CA SER A 408 -16.65 -22.89 20.15
C SER A 408 -16.39 -21.42 19.81
N ILE A 409 -15.79 -20.66 20.74
CA ILE A 409 -15.40 -19.26 20.54
C ILE A 409 -14.28 -19.18 19.50
N SER A 410 -13.29 -20.08 19.57
CA SER A 410 -12.21 -20.17 18.58
C SER A 410 -12.75 -20.41 17.17
N ALA A 411 -13.62 -21.39 17.00
CA ALA A 411 -14.24 -21.69 15.71
C ALA A 411 -15.04 -20.48 15.15
N ARG A 412 -15.81 -19.80 16.01
CA ARG A 412 -16.57 -18.60 15.62
C ARG A 412 -15.64 -17.46 15.21
N THR A 413 -14.60 -17.21 15.99
CA THR A 413 -13.63 -16.14 15.71
C THR A 413 -12.88 -16.41 14.41
N THR A 414 -12.51 -17.65 14.13
CA THR A 414 -11.91 -18.06 12.86
C THR A 414 -12.85 -17.78 11.68
N THR A 415 -14.13 -18.10 11.82
CA THR A 415 -15.16 -17.80 10.81
C THR A 415 -15.30 -16.29 10.58
N ILE A 416 -15.38 -15.50 11.66
CA ILE A 416 -15.45 -14.04 11.57
C ILE A 416 -14.21 -13.46 10.89
N ASN A 417 -13.01 -13.92 11.25
CA ASN A 417 -11.77 -13.50 10.65
C ASN A 417 -11.70 -13.84 9.15
N GLY A 418 -12.19 -15.02 8.75
CA GLY A 418 -12.31 -15.40 7.34
C GLY A 418 -13.19 -14.42 6.56
N HIS A 419 -14.35 -14.07 7.10
CA HIS A 419 -15.23 -13.06 6.49
C HIS A 419 -14.58 -11.68 6.43
N VAL A 420 -13.93 -11.23 7.50
CA VAL A 420 -13.23 -9.93 7.56
C VAL A 420 -12.11 -9.87 6.51
N THR A 421 -11.37 -10.96 6.35
CA THR A 421 -10.30 -11.06 5.33
C THR A 421 -10.87 -11.00 3.92
N PHE A 422 -11.94 -11.74 3.65
CA PHE A 422 -12.62 -11.71 2.34
C PHE A 422 -13.10 -10.29 2.00
N TRP A 423 -13.86 -9.67 2.88
CA TRP A 423 -14.43 -8.34 2.65
C TRP A 423 -13.37 -7.24 2.64
N GLY A 424 -12.31 -7.38 3.44
CA GLY A 424 -11.15 -6.48 3.38
C GLY A 424 -10.43 -6.55 2.03
N SER A 425 -10.29 -7.75 1.43
CA SER A 425 -9.74 -7.92 0.08
C SER A 425 -10.67 -7.36 -0.98
N MET A 426 -11.98 -7.55 -0.83
CA MET A 426 -13.01 -6.96 -1.71
C MET A 426 -12.96 -5.43 -1.67
N SER A 427 -12.80 -4.84 -0.50
CA SER A 427 -12.63 -3.39 -0.34
C SER A 427 -11.42 -2.86 -1.11
N LEU A 428 -10.26 -3.55 -1.03
CA LEU A 428 -9.08 -3.19 -1.80
C LEU A 428 -9.29 -3.34 -3.31
N LEU A 429 -10.05 -4.34 -3.74
CA LEU A 429 -10.44 -4.49 -5.15
C LEU A 429 -11.27 -3.30 -5.62
N LEU A 430 -12.26 -2.88 -4.82
CA LEU A 430 -13.10 -1.71 -5.11
C LEU A 430 -12.29 -0.40 -5.12
N PHE A 431 -11.35 -0.24 -4.18
CA PHE A 431 -10.41 0.88 -4.15
C PHE A 431 -9.62 0.98 -5.46
N ASN A 432 -9.08 -0.14 -5.94
CA ASN A 432 -8.34 -0.17 -7.21
C ASN A 432 -9.26 0.02 -8.43
N LEU A 433 -10.52 -0.42 -8.38
CA LEU A 433 -11.51 -0.14 -9.43
C LEU A 433 -11.73 1.37 -9.58
N GLY A 434 -11.89 2.07 -8.45
CA GLY A 434 -11.95 3.52 -8.45
C GLY A 434 -10.68 4.16 -9.05
N ALA A 435 -9.51 3.63 -8.71
CA ALA A 435 -8.24 4.07 -9.25
C ALA A 435 -8.13 3.92 -10.77
N VAL A 436 -8.62 2.82 -11.35
CA VAL A 436 -8.66 2.62 -12.80
C VAL A 436 -9.40 3.75 -13.50
N ILE A 437 -10.61 4.05 -13.01
CA ILE A 437 -11.47 5.10 -13.58
C ILE A 437 -10.83 6.48 -13.37
N GLY A 438 -10.39 6.76 -12.15
CA GLY A 438 -9.84 8.06 -11.78
C GLY A 438 -8.52 8.38 -12.49
N THR A 439 -7.63 7.39 -12.65
CA THR A 439 -6.36 7.56 -13.37
C THR A 439 -6.58 7.89 -14.86
N TRP A 440 -7.59 7.28 -15.47
CA TRP A 440 -7.97 7.64 -16.83
C TRP A 440 -8.52 9.06 -16.90
N ILE A 441 -9.43 9.42 -16.00
CA ILE A 441 -10.04 10.76 -15.97
C ILE A 441 -9.00 11.85 -15.69
N ILE A 442 -8.09 11.65 -14.71
CA ILE A 442 -7.04 12.65 -14.40
C ILE A 442 -6.09 12.85 -15.59
N THR A 443 -5.82 11.79 -16.37
CA THR A 443 -5.02 11.89 -17.59
C THR A 443 -5.69 12.81 -18.61
N LEU A 444 -7.00 12.65 -18.84
CA LEU A 444 -7.77 13.53 -19.73
C LEU A 444 -7.83 14.97 -19.22
N VAL A 445 -8.00 15.14 -17.91
CA VAL A 445 -7.98 16.47 -17.25
C VAL A 445 -6.61 17.12 -17.44
N ALA A 446 -5.52 16.39 -17.20
CA ALA A 446 -4.16 16.87 -17.38
C ALA A 446 -3.84 17.29 -18.82
N GLU A 447 -4.38 16.56 -19.81
CA GLU A 447 -4.25 16.94 -21.22
C GLU A 447 -5.07 18.17 -21.58
N ARG A 448 -6.32 18.24 -21.10
CA ARG A 448 -7.25 19.30 -21.52
C ARG A 448 -7.01 20.61 -20.79
N TRP A 449 -6.74 20.58 -19.47
CA TRP A 449 -6.67 21.77 -18.61
C TRP A 449 -5.27 22.04 -18.06
N GLY A 450 -4.33 21.14 -18.20
CA GLY A 450 -2.96 21.28 -17.72
C GLY A 450 -2.68 20.49 -16.45
N ARG A 451 -1.39 20.35 -16.15
CA ARG A 451 -0.91 19.47 -15.05
C ARG A 451 -1.22 20.09 -13.69
N ARG A 452 -1.06 21.41 -13.55
CA ARG A 452 -1.38 22.12 -12.29
C ARG A 452 -2.83 21.97 -11.89
N ILE A 453 -3.77 22.13 -12.83
CA ILE A 453 -5.21 22.00 -12.57
C ILE A 453 -5.54 20.55 -12.21
N ALA A 454 -4.99 19.58 -12.92
CA ALA A 454 -5.21 18.16 -12.61
C ALA A 454 -4.74 17.81 -11.18
N PHE A 455 -3.56 18.23 -10.78
CA PHE A 455 -3.08 18.06 -9.40
C PHE A 455 -4.01 18.75 -8.39
N THR A 456 -4.38 20.00 -8.63
CA THR A 456 -5.24 20.76 -7.71
C THR A 456 -6.58 20.06 -7.48
N LEU A 457 -7.26 19.64 -8.54
CA LEU A 457 -8.57 18.99 -8.44
C LEU A 457 -8.49 17.67 -7.67
N PHE A 458 -7.49 16.84 -7.98
CA PHE A 458 -7.40 15.52 -7.36
C PHE A 458 -6.81 15.57 -5.95
N PHE A 459 -5.89 16.47 -5.65
CA PHE A 459 -5.46 16.70 -4.27
C PHE A 459 -6.59 17.26 -3.41
N ALA A 460 -7.37 18.22 -3.92
CA ALA A 460 -8.53 18.72 -3.20
C ALA A 460 -9.58 17.63 -2.97
N ALA A 461 -9.90 16.84 -3.99
CA ALA A 461 -10.82 15.70 -3.86
C ALA A 461 -10.28 14.67 -2.84
N SER A 462 -8.97 14.37 -2.85
CA SER A 462 -8.34 13.45 -1.89
C SER A 462 -8.41 13.99 -0.47
N PHE A 463 -8.23 15.30 -0.27
CA PHE A 463 -8.35 15.95 1.03
C PHE A 463 -9.75 15.74 1.62
N PHE A 464 -10.80 16.12 0.89
CA PHE A 464 -12.18 15.99 1.38
C PHE A 464 -12.60 14.54 1.55
N MET A 465 -12.24 13.65 0.60
CA MET A 465 -12.59 12.24 0.69
C MET A 465 -11.89 11.53 1.85
N THR A 466 -10.64 11.87 2.14
CA THR A 466 -9.94 11.30 3.30
C THR A 466 -10.63 11.67 4.60
N ILE A 467 -10.96 12.95 4.80
CA ILE A 467 -11.68 13.39 5.99
C ILE A 467 -13.04 12.67 6.10
N LEU A 468 -13.80 12.64 5.00
CA LEU A 468 -15.08 11.96 4.96
C LEU A 468 -14.95 10.49 5.35
N VAL A 469 -14.05 9.73 4.70
CA VAL A 469 -13.87 8.29 4.95
C VAL A 469 -13.48 8.01 6.40
N PHE A 470 -12.51 8.74 6.93
CA PHE A 470 -12.02 8.49 8.28
C PHE A 470 -13.03 8.86 9.36
N LEU A 471 -13.87 9.86 9.13
CA LEU A 471 -14.84 10.32 10.14
C LEU A 471 -16.21 9.63 10.03
N THR A 472 -16.56 9.03 8.87
CA THR A 472 -17.94 8.52 8.67
C THR A 472 -18.03 7.04 8.30
N MET A 473 -16.90 6.36 8.03
CA MET A 473 -16.95 4.97 7.55
C MET A 473 -17.09 3.99 8.72
N ASP A 474 -18.31 3.57 9.02
CA ASP A 474 -18.67 2.65 10.11
C ASP A 474 -19.32 1.35 9.62
N THR A 475 -19.99 1.40 8.49
CA THR A 475 -20.80 0.29 8.00
C THR A 475 -20.20 -0.33 6.72
N PRO A 476 -20.47 -1.63 6.45
CA PRO A 476 -20.06 -2.27 5.20
C PRO A 476 -20.57 -1.54 3.95
N LEU A 477 -21.77 -0.97 3.99
CA LEU A 477 -22.32 -0.23 2.86
C LEU A 477 -21.49 1.02 2.55
N GLU A 478 -21.08 1.77 3.56
CA GLU A 478 -20.23 2.94 3.42
C GLU A 478 -18.86 2.55 2.85
N VAL A 479 -18.30 1.41 3.28
CA VAL A 479 -17.07 0.87 2.69
C VAL A 479 -17.22 0.66 1.19
N PHE A 480 -18.32 0.03 0.75
CA PHE A 480 -18.57 -0.24 -0.68
C PHE A 480 -18.73 1.03 -1.50
N ILE A 481 -19.26 2.10 -0.92
CA ILE A 481 -19.45 3.39 -1.61
C ILE A 481 -18.18 4.25 -1.53
N LEU A 482 -17.58 4.38 -0.36
CA LEU A 482 -16.52 5.36 -0.11
C LEU A 482 -15.13 4.88 -0.58
N GLN A 483 -14.84 3.57 -0.50
CA GLN A 483 -13.53 3.04 -0.90
C GLN A 483 -13.23 3.22 -2.40
N PRO A 484 -14.15 2.93 -3.34
CA PRO A 484 -13.91 3.23 -4.75
C PRO A 484 -13.67 4.72 -5.00
N ILE A 485 -14.40 5.61 -4.33
CA ILE A 485 -14.25 7.06 -4.49
C ILE A 485 -12.91 7.52 -3.91
N LEU A 486 -12.48 6.97 -2.77
CA LEU A 486 -11.18 7.25 -2.19
C LEU A 486 -10.04 6.81 -3.12
N GLY A 487 -10.15 5.60 -3.69
CA GLY A 487 -9.20 5.09 -4.67
C GLY A 487 -9.16 5.93 -5.94
N PHE A 488 -10.33 6.37 -6.44
CA PHE A 488 -10.47 7.32 -7.53
C PHE A 488 -9.69 8.61 -7.26
N CYS A 489 -9.72 9.15 -6.05
CA CYS A 489 -9.04 10.39 -5.71
C CYS A 489 -7.53 10.19 -5.53
N ILE A 490 -7.12 9.30 -4.63
CA ILE A 490 -5.72 9.19 -4.15
C ILE A 490 -4.80 8.55 -5.21
N LEU A 491 -5.16 7.37 -5.72
CA LEU A 491 -4.30 6.63 -6.65
C LEU A 491 -4.17 7.31 -8.01
N SER A 492 -5.17 8.07 -8.42
CA SER A 492 -5.15 8.77 -9.72
C SER A 492 -4.06 9.82 -9.84
N ILE A 493 -3.63 10.43 -8.73
CA ILE A 493 -2.54 11.42 -8.70
C ILE A 493 -1.26 10.85 -9.33
N PHE A 494 -1.02 9.54 -9.18
CA PHE A 494 0.13 8.87 -9.76
C PHE A 494 0.11 8.83 -11.30
N GLY A 495 -1.07 8.94 -11.90
CA GLY A 495 -1.22 9.11 -13.35
C GLY A 495 -0.58 10.40 -13.86
N VAL A 496 -0.78 11.51 -13.14
CA VAL A 496 -0.16 12.80 -13.51
C VAL A 496 1.33 12.81 -13.21
N TYR A 497 1.81 12.15 -12.15
CA TYR A 497 3.25 12.03 -11.90
C TYR A 497 3.97 11.32 -13.06
N ALA A 498 3.37 10.26 -13.61
CA ALA A 498 3.94 9.55 -14.74
C ALA A 498 4.07 10.42 -16.01
N ILE A 499 3.18 11.40 -16.17
CA ILE A 499 3.20 12.37 -17.26
C ILE A 499 4.16 13.52 -16.95
N TYR A 500 4.04 14.11 -15.77
CA TYR A 500 4.68 15.37 -15.39
C TYR A 500 6.19 15.26 -15.17
N PHE A 501 6.65 14.23 -14.46
CA PHE A 501 8.06 14.13 -14.14
C PHE A 501 8.98 13.97 -15.38
N PRO A 502 8.64 13.17 -16.42
CA PRO A 502 9.44 13.15 -17.64
C PRO A 502 9.51 14.51 -18.37
N GLU A 503 8.46 15.33 -18.23
CA GLU A 503 8.38 16.65 -18.87
C GLU A 503 9.26 17.72 -18.18
N LEU A 504 9.72 17.46 -16.94
CA LEU A 504 10.53 18.40 -16.16
C LEU A 504 12.03 18.36 -16.49
N PHE A 505 12.54 17.26 -17.05
CA PHE A 505 13.98 16.99 -17.10
C PHE A 505 14.50 16.60 -18.47
N PRO A 506 15.77 16.98 -18.79
CA PRO A 506 16.41 16.64 -20.06
C PRO A 506 16.71 15.14 -20.14
N THR A 507 16.79 14.62 -21.37
CA THR A 507 16.96 13.19 -21.65
C THR A 507 18.15 12.57 -20.91
N ARG A 508 19.28 13.28 -20.79
CA ARG A 508 20.50 12.78 -20.12
C ARG A 508 20.36 12.57 -18.61
N LEU A 509 19.40 13.23 -17.95
CA LEU A 509 19.17 13.18 -16.51
C LEU A 509 17.76 12.66 -16.15
N ARG A 510 16.93 12.34 -17.13
CA ARG A 510 15.49 12.10 -16.94
C ARG A 510 15.20 10.94 -16.01
N SER A 511 15.83 9.79 -16.25
CA SER A 511 15.61 8.62 -15.39
C SER A 511 16.12 8.86 -13.96
N THR A 512 17.28 9.46 -13.81
CA THR A 512 17.85 9.86 -12.50
C THR A 512 16.93 10.81 -11.76
N ALA A 513 16.43 11.84 -12.43
CA ALA A 513 15.58 12.86 -11.83
C ALA A 513 14.20 12.31 -11.42
N ILE A 514 13.56 11.50 -12.29
CA ILE A 514 12.30 10.81 -11.98
C ILE A 514 12.51 9.90 -10.77
N SER A 515 13.59 9.14 -10.76
CA SER A 515 13.95 8.28 -9.63
C SER A 515 14.13 9.07 -8.35
N PHE A 516 14.84 10.19 -8.41
CA PHE A 516 15.03 11.04 -7.24
C PHE A 516 13.70 11.58 -6.71
N CYS A 517 12.89 12.19 -7.58
CA CYS A 517 11.59 12.75 -7.19
C CYS A 517 10.69 11.69 -6.55
N TYR A 518 10.59 10.51 -7.17
CA TYR A 518 9.63 9.50 -6.75
C TYR A 518 10.10 8.65 -5.56
N ASN A 519 11.41 8.41 -5.44
CA ASN A 519 11.94 7.48 -4.43
C ASN A 519 12.36 8.17 -3.13
N ILE A 520 12.75 9.44 -3.15
CA ILE A 520 12.96 10.20 -1.90
C ILE A 520 11.67 10.26 -1.08
N ALA A 521 10.52 10.40 -1.73
CA ALA A 521 9.22 10.36 -1.08
C ALA A 521 8.96 9.04 -0.31
N ARG A 522 9.58 7.93 -0.72
CA ARG A 522 9.42 6.63 -0.05
C ARG A 522 10.16 6.54 1.27
N PHE A 523 11.30 7.23 1.40
CA PHE A 523 11.97 7.34 2.71
C PHE A 523 11.08 8.07 3.71
N ALA A 524 10.38 9.14 3.26
CA ALA A 524 9.39 9.81 4.09
C ALA A 524 8.18 8.90 4.38
N ALA A 525 7.70 8.13 3.40
CA ALA A 525 6.58 7.21 3.59
C ALA A 525 6.93 6.00 4.49
N ALA A 526 8.19 5.56 4.53
CA ALA A 526 8.62 4.51 5.46
C ALA A 526 8.48 4.94 6.93
N THR A 527 8.47 6.25 7.21
CA THR A 527 8.16 6.81 8.54
C THR A 527 6.65 7.03 8.77
N GLY A 528 5.81 6.80 7.75
CA GLY A 528 4.37 7.04 7.80
C GLY A 528 3.64 6.27 8.91
N PRO A 529 3.88 4.97 9.10
CA PRO A 529 3.33 4.20 10.22
C PRO A 529 3.70 4.78 11.59
N ALA A 530 4.95 5.23 11.75
CA ALA A 530 5.40 5.89 12.97
C ALA A 530 4.70 7.26 13.15
N GLY A 531 4.53 8.03 12.09
CA GLY A 531 3.83 9.31 12.10
C GLY A 531 2.36 9.15 12.48
N LEU A 532 1.68 8.16 11.94
CA LEU A 532 0.31 7.83 12.35
C LEU A 532 0.25 7.39 13.82
N GLY A 533 1.19 6.56 14.26
CA GLY A 533 1.29 6.14 15.66
C GLY A 533 1.43 7.33 16.62
N ILE A 534 2.29 8.29 16.29
CA ILE A 534 2.47 9.54 17.08
C ILE A 534 1.18 10.35 17.09
N LEU A 535 0.52 10.53 15.94
CA LEU A 535 -0.76 11.23 15.87
C LEU A 535 -1.86 10.50 16.64
N THR A 536 -1.93 9.17 16.54
CA THR A 536 -2.89 8.37 17.29
C THR A 536 -2.66 8.51 18.80
N ALA A 537 -1.41 8.47 19.26
CA ALA A 537 -1.08 8.69 20.67
C ALA A 537 -1.44 10.11 21.13
N PHE A 538 -1.22 11.12 20.29
CA PHE A 538 -1.64 12.49 20.59
C PHE A 538 -3.17 12.60 20.71
N PHE A 539 -3.91 12.03 19.76
CA PHE A 539 -5.37 12.08 19.79
C PHE A 539 -5.99 11.19 20.86
N ALA A 540 -5.33 10.12 21.31
CA ALA A 540 -5.81 9.27 22.40
C ALA A 540 -6.01 10.04 23.72
N ALA A 541 -5.29 11.15 23.90
CA ALA A 541 -5.49 12.03 25.05
C ALA A 541 -6.69 12.99 24.90
N HIS A 542 -7.32 13.09 23.72
CA HIS A 542 -8.29 14.13 23.38
C HIS A 542 -9.61 13.59 22.82
N THR A 543 -9.67 12.34 22.38
CA THR A 543 -10.85 11.75 21.74
C THR A 543 -10.92 10.24 21.98
N ASP A 544 -12.12 9.70 21.95
CA ASP A 544 -12.37 8.25 22.09
C ASP A 544 -12.07 7.48 20.78
N GLU A 545 -11.87 8.18 19.64
CA GLU A 545 -11.57 7.57 18.34
C GLU A 545 -10.25 8.11 17.73
N PRO A 546 -9.11 7.89 18.40
CA PRO A 546 -7.84 8.53 18.04
C PRO A 546 -7.35 8.19 16.62
N ILE A 547 -7.57 6.97 16.14
CA ILE A 547 -7.14 6.54 14.80
C ILE A 547 -7.88 7.32 13.71
N ARG A 548 -9.16 7.62 13.88
CA ARG A 548 -9.97 8.39 12.94
C ARG A 548 -9.47 9.81 12.79
N TRP A 549 -9.25 10.47 13.91
CA TRP A 549 -8.73 11.84 13.93
C TRP A 549 -7.29 11.92 13.42
N ALA A 550 -6.46 10.94 13.73
CA ALA A 550 -5.10 10.85 13.20
C ALA A 550 -5.10 10.72 11.67
N GLY A 551 -5.93 9.83 11.12
CA GLY A 551 -6.08 9.66 9.68
C GLY A 551 -6.63 10.91 8.98
N ALA A 552 -7.65 11.55 9.57
CA ALA A 552 -8.19 12.81 9.04
C ALA A 552 -7.15 13.94 9.07
N ALA A 553 -6.34 14.04 10.13
CA ALA A 553 -5.27 15.04 10.23
C ALA A 553 -4.19 14.84 9.17
N MET A 554 -3.88 13.60 8.79
CA MET A 554 -2.92 13.33 7.72
C MET A 554 -3.38 13.88 6.35
N ALA A 555 -4.67 14.16 6.15
CA ALA A 555 -5.18 14.75 4.92
C ALA A 555 -4.55 16.11 4.59
N ILE A 556 -3.97 16.82 5.58
CA ILE A 556 -3.27 18.09 5.36
C ILE A 556 -2.15 17.99 4.31
N THR A 557 -1.59 16.78 4.13
CA THR A 557 -0.56 16.52 3.12
C THR A 557 -1.04 16.85 1.70
N PHE A 558 -2.33 16.71 1.43
CA PHE A 558 -2.91 17.02 0.12
C PHE A 558 -3.00 18.53 -0.13
N ILE A 559 -3.21 19.33 0.92
CA ILE A 559 -3.14 20.81 0.81
C ILE A 559 -1.73 21.25 0.43
N LEU A 560 -0.71 20.65 1.06
CA LEU A 560 0.69 20.90 0.68
C LEU A 560 0.94 20.49 -0.78
N GLY A 561 0.34 19.40 -1.24
CA GLY A 561 0.40 18.96 -2.63
C GLY A 561 -0.15 20.00 -3.61
N ILE A 562 -1.25 20.67 -3.28
CA ILE A 562 -1.80 21.77 -4.09
C ILE A 562 -0.80 22.93 -4.16
N ILE A 563 -0.23 23.34 -3.03
CA ILE A 563 0.76 24.44 -2.97
C ILE A 563 1.95 24.12 -3.88
N PHE A 564 2.54 22.93 -3.76
CA PHE A 564 3.68 22.52 -4.58
C PHE A 564 3.32 22.34 -6.06
N ALA A 565 2.09 21.97 -6.40
CA ALA A 565 1.64 21.91 -7.79
C ALA A 565 1.65 23.31 -8.46
N TRP A 566 1.27 24.34 -7.73
CA TRP A 566 1.32 25.73 -8.24
C TRP A 566 2.73 26.32 -8.26
N MET A 567 3.61 25.89 -7.41
CA MET A 567 5.04 26.24 -7.47
C MET A 567 5.74 25.58 -8.66
N GLY A 568 5.35 24.37 -9.07
CA GLY A 568 5.94 23.69 -10.22
C GLY A 568 5.62 24.39 -11.57
N PRO A 569 6.42 24.19 -12.63
CA PRO A 569 6.11 24.75 -13.95
C PRO A 569 4.91 24.05 -14.60
N GLU A 570 4.11 24.77 -15.41
CA GLU A 570 3.12 24.13 -16.29
C GLU A 570 3.82 23.61 -17.55
N THR A 571 3.61 22.34 -17.87
CA THR A 571 4.31 21.66 -18.95
C THR A 571 3.41 21.28 -20.13
N LYS A 572 2.11 21.61 -20.05
CA LYS A 572 1.14 21.29 -21.09
C LYS A 572 1.56 21.83 -22.45
N GLY A 573 1.65 20.95 -23.43
CA GLY A 573 1.96 21.31 -24.83
C GLY A 573 3.42 21.69 -25.08
N GLN A 574 4.29 21.59 -24.08
CA GLN A 574 5.72 21.84 -24.26
C GLN A 574 6.43 20.57 -24.76
N PRO A 575 7.43 20.70 -25.64
CA PRO A 575 8.29 19.58 -26.01
C PRO A 575 9.10 19.12 -24.79
N LEU A 576 9.57 17.88 -24.83
CA LEU A 576 10.48 17.38 -23.79
C LEU A 576 11.77 18.22 -23.80
N PRO A 577 12.29 18.61 -22.62
CA PRO A 577 13.56 19.32 -22.54
C PRO A 577 14.68 18.48 -23.15
N GLU A 578 15.49 19.09 -24.01
CA GLU A 578 16.68 18.47 -24.61
C GLU A 578 17.93 18.76 -23.78
N GLU A 579 18.08 20.01 -23.25
CA GLU A 579 19.09 20.45 -22.29
C GLU A 579 18.55 21.53 -21.31
#